data_d7ca5cb4c7482e2ad375a124ffed94b9
#
_entry.id   d7ca5cb4c7482e2ad375a124ffed94b9
#
_cell.length_a   1.000
_cell.length_b   1.000
_cell.length_c   1.000
_cell.angle_alpha   90.00
_cell.angle_beta   90.00
_cell.angle_gamma   90.00
#
_symmetry.space_group_name_H-M   'P 1'
#
loop_
_entity.id
_entity.type
_entity.pdbx_description
1 polymer ?
#
loop_
_entity_poly.entity_id
_entity_poly.type
_entity_poly.pdbx_seq_one_letter_code
_entity_poly.pdbx_strand_id
1 'polypeptide(L)'
;MNISNTGCVRCCIIAVAFILMFSCGSRVGKNDPVVAKVGDKRLFFSQMSDIFPRGISEKDSLALAKLYIDNWIKTRLLLEKAELNLTAEESDVSKEIETYRTSLLIYKYENSMLQEKLDTVVHESEIRSYYEANIANFTSREYAVRAVFVKLPANAPELWNFRRWIASVREDDVQSLIDYCRRNAVKYSFFDDEWTIWENIEREFPQPEAARRQMIQNNRVEQHDDQFIYFVHIRDSRAPGEPAPLVLVRDKVKSIILNKRKLMFLSELRRNIYNDALEKRKFETYKIN
;
A
#
# COMPACT_ATOMS: atom_id res chain seq x y z
N MET A 1 -5.09 -26.89 -82.13
CA MET A 1 -6.11 -27.35 -81.16
C MET A 1 -5.48 -27.47 -79.82
N ASN A 2 -5.51 -26.32 -79.06
CA ASN A 2 -4.89 -26.20 -77.75
C ASN A 2 -6.00 -26.13 -76.71
N ILE A 3 -6.15 -27.15 -75.88
CA ILE A 3 -7.10 -27.16 -74.76
C ILE A 3 -6.31 -26.87 -73.53
N SER A 4 -6.63 -25.75 -72.94
CA SER A 4 -5.97 -25.13 -71.77
C SER A 4 -6.16 -25.92 -70.47
N ASN A 5 -5.05 -26.25 -69.84
CA ASN A 5 -4.93 -27.01 -68.60
C ASN A 5 -4.83 -26.07 -67.37
N THR A 6 -5.68 -25.02 -67.30
CA THR A 6 -5.63 -23.98 -66.23
C THR A 6 -6.66 -24.15 -65.12
N GLY A 7 -7.57 -25.15 -65.22
CA GLY A 7 -8.63 -25.36 -64.21
C GLY A 7 -8.21 -26.17 -62.98
N CYS A 8 -7.27 -27.11 -63.16
CA CYS A 8 -6.89 -28.04 -62.07
C CYS A 8 -5.92 -27.47 -61.05
N VAL A 9 -5.06 -26.54 -61.44
CA VAL A 9 -4.07 -25.91 -60.52
C VAL A 9 -4.72 -24.91 -59.57
N ARG A 10 -5.80 -24.22 -59.95
CA ARG A 10 -6.54 -23.30 -59.10
C ARG A 10 -7.34 -23.99 -57.99
N CYS A 11 -7.89 -25.18 -58.23
CA CYS A 11 -8.60 -25.95 -57.19
C CYS A 11 -7.65 -26.53 -56.14
N CYS A 12 -6.43 -26.96 -56.53
CA CYS A 12 -5.45 -27.47 -55.56
C CYS A 12 -4.86 -26.37 -54.65
N ILE A 13 -4.71 -25.15 -55.13
CA ILE A 13 -4.18 -24.02 -54.33
C ILE A 13 -5.22 -23.55 -53.30
N ILE A 14 -6.51 -23.58 -53.60
CA ILE A 14 -7.59 -23.22 -52.65
C ILE A 14 -7.76 -24.29 -51.55
N ALA A 15 -7.57 -25.56 -51.86
CA ALA A 15 -7.65 -26.66 -50.89
C ALA A 15 -6.47 -26.66 -49.90
N VAL A 16 -5.27 -26.24 -50.29
CA VAL A 16 -4.09 -26.14 -49.43
C VAL A 16 -4.17 -24.90 -48.51
N ALA A 17 -4.81 -23.79 -48.93
CA ALA A 17 -5.00 -22.60 -48.11
C ALA A 17 -6.02 -22.80 -46.98
N PHE A 18 -6.96 -23.77 -47.09
CA PHE A 18 -7.98 -24.03 -46.07
C PHE A 18 -7.48 -24.93 -44.90
N ILE A 19 -6.36 -25.64 -45.06
CA ILE A 19 -5.77 -26.55 -44.08
C ILE A 19 -4.88 -25.78 -43.06
N LEU A 20 -4.49 -24.52 -43.33
CA LEU A 20 -3.62 -23.72 -42.47
C LEU A 20 -4.35 -22.88 -41.42
N MET A 21 -5.67 -22.89 -41.34
CA MET A 21 -6.45 -22.04 -40.43
C MET A 21 -6.94 -22.75 -39.13
N PHE A 22 -6.55 -24.01 -38.89
CA PHE A 22 -6.97 -24.75 -37.70
C PHE A 22 -5.78 -25.11 -36.80
N SER A 23 -4.84 -24.19 -36.55
CA SER A 23 -3.79 -24.40 -35.55
C SER A 23 -3.69 -23.24 -34.58
N CYS A 24 -4.78 -22.93 -33.88
CA CYS A 24 -4.76 -22.16 -32.65
C CYS A 24 -5.09 -23.08 -31.49
N GLY A 25 -4.33 -24.16 -31.33
CA GLY A 25 -4.29 -25.00 -30.13
C GLY A 25 -3.28 -24.36 -29.18
N SER A 26 -3.72 -23.96 -27.98
CA SER A 26 -2.89 -23.56 -26.87
C SER A 26 -1.67 -24.48 -26.75
N ARG A 27 -0.47 -23.95 -26.92
CA ARG A 27 0.80 -24.68 -26.68
C ARG A 27 0.89 -25.03 -25.19
N VAL A 28 0.20 -26.08 -24.76
CA VAL A 28 0.61 -26.81 -23.57
C VAL A 28 1.93 -27.47 -23.94
N GLY A 29 3.01 -27.09 -23.28
CA GLY A 29 4.34 -27.63 -23.54
C GLY A 29 4.29 -29.15 -23.51
N LYS A 30 4.93 -29.80 -24.46
CA LYS A 30 4.92 -31.28 -24.69
C LYS A 30 5.41 -32.10 -23.49
N ASN A 31 5.73 -31.49 -22.32
CA ASN A 31 6.30 -32.13 -21.12
C ASN A 31 5.76 -31.56 -19.80
N ASP A 32 4.52 -31.05 -19.75
CA ASP A 32 3.95 -30.60 -18.48
C ASP A 32 3.28 -31.77 -17.75
N PRO A 33 3.84 -32.25 -16.61
CA PRO A 33 3.33 -33.42 -15.95
C PRO A 33 1.95 -33.15 -15.30
N VAL A 34 1.05 -34.08 -15.46
CA VAL A 34 -0.23 -34.11 -14.74
C VAL A 34 0.02 -34.48 -13.29
N VAL A 35 -0.35 -33.62 -12.34
CA VAL A 35 -0.13 -33.84 -10.89
C VAL A 35 -1.39 -34.28 -10.16
N ALA A 36 -2.59 -34.05 -10.75
CA ALA A 36 -3.86 -34.56 -10.24
C ALA A 36 -4.90 -34.70 -11.37
N LYS A 37 -5.91 -35.54 -11.14
CA LYS A 37 -7.05 -35.73 -12.05
C LYS A 37 -8.33 -35.98 -11.23
N VAL A 38 -9.42 -35.28 -11.64
CA VAL A 38 -10.78 -35.51 -11.14
C VAL A 38 -11.70 -35.58 -12.37
N GLY A 39 -12.35 -36.70 -12.60
CA GLY A 39 -13.10 -36.95 -13.83
C GLY A 39 -12.22 -36.72 -15.07
N ASP A 40 -12.64 -35.84 -15.98
CA ASP A 40 -11.88 -35.46 -17.18
C ASP A 40 -10.95 -34.26 -16.97
N LYS A 41 -11.07 -33.57 -15.85
CA LYS A 41 -10.26 -32.40 -15.51
C LYS A 41 -8.90 -32.81 -14.97
N ARG A 42 -7.85 -32.16 -15.46
CA ARG A 42 -6.46 -32.44 -15.09
C ARG A 42 -5.82 -31.18 -14.53
N LEU A 43 -5.04 -31.35 -13.46
CA LEU A 43 -4.15 -30.32 -12.95
C LEU A 43 -2.74 -30.58 -13.46
N PHE A 44 -2.15 -29.60 -14.10
CA PHE A 44 -0.77 -29.66 -14.61
C PHE A 44 0.17 -28.95 -13.64
N PHE A 45 1.43 -29.38 -13.61
CA PHE A 45 2.45 -28.81 -12.74
C PHE A 45 2.67 -27.31 -13.00
N SER A 46 2.64 -26.89 -14.26
CA SER A 46 2.80 -25.46 -14.62
C SER A 46 1.75 -24.55 -13.99
N GLN A 47 0.54 -25.06 -13.71
CA GLN A 47 -0.54 -24.31 -13.08
C GLN A 47 -0.30 -24.06 -11.58
N MET A 48 0.76 -24.65 -11.02
CA MET A 48 1.18 -24.49 -9.63
C MET A 48 2.41 -23.59 -9.48
N SER A 49 2.98 -23.08 -10.58
CA SER A 49 4.24 -22.31 -10.57
C SER A 49 4.20 -21.12 -9.60
N ASP A 50 3.06 -20.44 -9.53
CA ASP A 50 2.89 -19.20 -8.78
C ASP A 50 2.75 -19.39 -7.26
N ILE A 51 2.56 -20.66 -6.79
CA ILE A 51 2.45 -20.93 -5.35
C ILE A 51 3.81 -21.09 -4.66
N PHE A 52 4.89 -21.19 -5.43
CA PHE A 52 6.23 -21.42 -4.88
C PHE A 52 7.00 -20.10 -4.69
N PRO A 53 7.21 -19.62 -3.45
CA PRO A 53 8.05 -18.46 -3.18
C PRO A 53 9.50 -18.71 -3.61
N ARG A 54 10.21 -17.66 -4.02
CA ARG A 54 11.63 -17.76 -4.34
C ARG A 54 12.42 -18.15 -3.09
N GLY A 55 13.29 -19.16 -3.21
CA GLY A 55 14.17 -19.59 -2.12
C GLY A 55 13.52 -20.51 -1.07
N ILE A 56 12.33 -21.05 -1.36
CA ILE A 56 11.66 -22.03 -0.49
C ILE A 56 12.49 -23.34 -0.42
N SER A 57 12.48 -24.01 0.75
CA SER A 57 13.11 -25.33 0.90
C SER A 57 12.34 -26.39 0.10
N GLU A 58 13.04 -27.45 -0.33
CA GLU A 58 12.42 -28.57 -1.05
C GLU A 58 11.28 -29.22 -0.22
N LYS A 59 11.49 -29.40 1.08
CA LYS A 59 10.48 -29.95 2.01
C LYS A 59 9.22 -29.09 2.07
N ASP A 60 9.38 -27.78 2.19
CA ASP A 60 8.24 -26.85 2.27
C ASP A 60 7.54 -26.71 0.91
N SER A 61 8.29 -26.78 -0.18
CA SER A 61 7.77 -26.79 -1.55
C SER A 61 6.86 -28.03 -1.77
N LEU A 62 7.30 -29.22 -1.34
CA LEU A 62 6.50 -30.44 -1.42
C LEU A 62 5.24 -30.35 -0.55
N ALA A 63 5.32 -29.76 0.64
CA ALA A 63 4.18 -29.58 1.52
C ALA A 63 3.14 -28.63 0.91
N LEU A 64 3.58 -27.51 0.33
CA LEU A 64 2.71 -26.56 -0.39
C LEU A 64 2.07 -27.17 -1.62
N ALA A 65 2.85 -27.94 -2.41
CA ALA A 65 2.33 -28.66 -3.57
C ALA A 65 1.21 -29.62 -3.18
N LYS A 66 1.43 -30.41 -2.13
CA LYS A 66 0.43 -31.36 -1.62
C LYS A 66 -0.84 -30.66 -1.15
N LEU A 67 -0.70 -29.58 -0.39
CA LEU A 67 -1.84 -28.78 0.09
C LEU A 67 -2.65 -28.19 -1.08
N TYR A 68 -1.96 -27.67 -2.09
CA TYR A 68 -2.61 -27.13 -3.29
C TYR A 68 -3.36 -28.21 -4.05
N ILE A 69 -2.73 -29.36 -4.29
CA ILE A 69 -3.34 -30.50 -5.00
C ILE A 69 -4.59 -30.99 -4.24
N ASP A 70 -4.51 -31.17 -2.90
CA ASP A 70 -5.63 -31.58 -2.08
C ASP A 70 -6.80 -30.58 -2.15
N ASN A 71 -6.50 -29.29 -2.08
CA ASN A 71 -7.52 -28.23 -2.21
C ASN A 71 -8.13 -28.20 -3.62
N TRP A 72 -7.32 -28.36 -4.66
CA TRP A 72 -7.82 -28.44 -6.04
C TRP A 72 -8.76 -29.61 -6.22
N ILE A 73 -8.40 -30.81 -5.73
CA ILE A 73 -9.25 -32.02 -5.78
C ILE A 73 -10.58 -31.76 -5.07
N LYS A 74 -10.55 -31.26 -3.82
CA LYS A 74 -11.75 -30.95 -3.05
C LYS A 74 -12.66 -29.96 -3.76
N THR A 75 -12.07 -28.90 -4.33
CA THR A 75 -12.81 -27.89 -5.10
C THR A 75 -13.48 -28.49 -6.32
N ARG A 76 -12.78 -29.36 -7.07
CA ARG A 76 -13.35 -30.04 -8.26
C ARG A 76 -14.47 -30.97 -7.92
N LEU A 77 -14.31 -31.77 -6.86
CA LEU A 77 -15.36 -32.68 -6.40
C LEU A 77 -16.59 -31.92 -5.90
N LEU A 78 -16.40 -30.80 -5.20
CA LEU A 78 -17.50 -29.95 -4.75
C LEU A 78 -18.23 -29.30 -5.93
N LEU A 79 -17.48 -28.81 -6.93
CA LEU A 79 -18.06 -28.24 -8.15
C LEU A 79 -18.88 -29.27 -8.93
N GLU A 80 -18.35 -30.49 -9.09
CA GLU A 80 -19.09 -31.60 -9.72
C GLU A 80 -20.40 -31.91 -8.98
N LYS A 81 -20.37 -31.89 -7.64
CA LYS A 81 -21.58 -32.08 -6.83
C LYS A 81 -22.55 -30.90 -6.98
N ALA A 82 -22.06 -29.68 -7.05
CA ALA A 82 -22.89 -28.50 -7.28
C ALA A 82 -23.57 -28.57 -8.65
N GLU A 83 -22.84 -28.90 -9.73
CA GLU A 83 -23.36 -29.04 -11.10
C GLU A 83 -24.43 -30.17 -11.21
N LEU A 84 -24.31 -31.22 -10.38
CA LEU A 84 -25.29 -32.32 -10.35
C LEU A 84 -26.56 -32.01 -9.54
N ASN A 85 -26.48 -31.14 -8.54
CA ASN A 85 -27.57 -30.90 -7.61
C ASN A 85 -28.29 -29.56 -7.76
N LEU A 86 -27.66 -28.60 -8.40
CA LEU A 86 -28.28 -27.31 -8.69
C LEU A 86 -29.17 -27.42 -9.91
N THR A 87 -30.28 -26.72 -9.90
CA THR A 87 -31.14 -26.55 -11.09
C THR A 87 -30.42 -25.73 -12.16
N ALA A 88 -30.91 -25.78 -13.39
CA ALA A 88 -30.38 -24.98 -14.49
C ALA A 88 -30.43 -23.46 -14.17
N GLU A 89 -31.47 -23.00 -13.48
CA GLU A 89 -31.60 -21.60 -13.04
C GLU A 89 -30.59 -21.24 -11.95
N GLU A 90 -30.41 -22.08 -10.94
CA GLU A 90 -29.44 -21.85 -9.84
C GLU A 90 -27.98 -21.94 -10.31
N SER A 91 -27.70 -22.71 -11.37
CA SER A 91 -26.36 -22.85 -11.95
C SER A 91 -26.02 -21.81 -13.01
N ASP A 92 -27.01 -21.05 -13.51
CA ASP A 92 -26.76 -19.99 -14.48
C ASP A 92 -26.24 -18.73 -13.79
N VAL A 93 -24.92 -18.61 -13.76
CA VAL A 93 -24.18 -17.46 -13.22
C VAL A 93 -23.72 -16.47 -14.31
N SER A 94 -24.33 -16.53 -15.49
CA SER A 94 -23.91 -15.74 -16.66
C SER A 94 -24.01 -14.24 -16.40
N LYS A 95 -25.06 -13.79 -15.70
CA LYS A 95 -25.28 -12.38 -15.35
C LYS A 95 -24.23 -11.87 -14.36
N GLU A 96 -23.88 -12.67 -13.35
CA GLU A 96 -22.87 -12.37 -12.34
C GLU A 96 -21.48 -12.26 -13.01
N ILE A 97 -21.15 -13.21 -13.89
CA ILE A 97 -19.89 -13.20 -14.65
C ILE A 97 -19.81 -11.97 -15.55
N GLU A 98 -20.86 -11.61 -16.29
CA GLU A 98 -20.84 -10.43 -17.16
C GLU A 98 -20.78 -9.13 -16.35
N THR A 99 -21.47 -9.05 -15.22
CA THR A 99 -21.37 -7.92 -14.28
C THR A 99 -19.95 -7.76 -13.75
N TYR A 100 -19.35 -8.87 -13.31
CA TYR A 100 -17.98 -8.87 -12.82
C TYR A 100 -16.96 -8.48 -13.91
N ARG A 101 -17.10 -9.07 -15.11
CA ARG A 101 -16.28 -8.75 -16.28
C ARG A 101 -16.33 -7.26 -16.63
N THR A 102 -17.54 -6.69 -16.69
CA THR A 102 -17.77 -5.28 -16.96
C THR A 102 -17.10 -4.39 -15.91
N SER A 103 -17.31 -4.71 -14.63
CA SER A 103 -16.70 -3.97 -13.51
C SER A 103 -15.16 -4.02 -13.57
N LEU A 104 -14.60 -5.18 -13.88
CA LEU A 104 -13.16 -5.36 -13.99
C LEU A 104 -12.55 -4.59 -15.18
N LEU A 105 -13.24 -4.56 -16.32
CA LEU A 105 -12.80 -3.79 -17.50
C LEU A 105 -12.83 -2.29 -17.22
N ILE A 106 -13.93 -1.79 -16.62
CA ILE A 106 -14.04 -0.38 -16.21
C ILE A 106 -12.92 -0.01 -15.23
N TYR A 107 -12.72 -0.82 -14.19
CA TYR A 107 -11.66 -0.62 -13.22
C TYR A 107 -10.26 -0.55 -13.86
N LYS A 108 -9.95 -1.48 -14.77
CA LYS A 108 -8.67 -1.50 -15.49
C LYS A 108 -8.50 -0.24 -16.36
N TYR A 109 -9.53 0.17 -17.06
CA TYR A 109 -9.51 1.38 -17.88
C TYR A 109 -9.31 2.64 -17.01
N GLU A 110 -10.07 2.79 -15.93
CA GLU A 110 -9.94 3.92 -15.01
C GLU A 110 -8.56 3.99 -14.38
N ASN A 111 -7.98 2.85 -13.97
CA ASN A 111 -6.62 2.82 -13.44
C ASN A 111 -5.56 3.18 -14.50
N SER A 112 -5.72 2.72 -15.74
CA SER A 112 -4.84 3.11 -16.84
C SER A 112 -4.87 4.63 -17.06
N MET A 113 -6.06 5.23 -17.07
CA MET A 113 -6.23 6.68 -17.22
C MET A 113 -5.63 7.46 -16.04
N LEU A 114 -5.77 6.95 -14.81
CA LEU A 114 -5.14 7.55 -13.62
C LEU A 114 -3.61 7.51 -13.71
N GLN A 115 -3.03 6.38 -14.12
CA GLN A 115 -1.58 6.25 -14.26
C GLN A 115 -1.01 7.17 -15.34
N GLU A 116 -1.76 7.39 -16.41
CA GLU A 116 -1.32 8.22 -17.54
C GLU A 116 -1.50 9.72 -17.28
N LYS A 117 -2.60 10.12 -16.64
CA LYS A 117 -3.06 11.53 -16.65
C LYS A 117 -3.20 12.18 -15.28
N LEU A 118 -3.16 11.43 -14.18
CA LEU A 118 -3.30 12.04 -12.87
C LEU A 118 -2.03 12.79 -12.49
N ASP A 119 -2.15 14.09 -12.20
CA ASP A 119 -1.08 14.85 -11.58
C ASP A 119 -0.87 14.39 -10.12
N THR A 120 0.27 13.76 -9.88
CA THR A 120 0.69 13.23 -8.57
C THR A 120 1.64 14.16 -7.82
N VAL A 121 2.04 15.28 -8.43
CA VAL A 121 2.90 16.27 -7.78
C VAL A 121 2.05 17.14 -6.86
N VAL A 122 2.31 17.06 -5.56
CA VAL A 122 1.67 17.91 -4.54
C VAL A 122 2.73 18.85 -3.97
N HIS A 123 2.56 20.14 -4.19
CA HIS A 123 3.50 21.14 -3.70
C HIS A 123 3.32 21.43 -2.21
N GLU A 124 4.39 21.86 -1.55
CA GLU A 124 4.37 22.14 -0.10
C GLU A 124 3.38 23.25 0.26
N SER A 125 3.21 24.24 -0.61
CA SER A 125 2.20 25.30 -0.45
C SER A 125 0.78 24.75 -0.42
N GLU A 126 0.47 23.76 -1.25
CA GLU A 126 -0.84 23.11 -1.30
C GLU A 126 -1.10 22.27 -0.04
N ILE A 127 -0.07 21.54 0.43
CA ILE A 127 -0.13 20.79 1.69
C ILE A 127 -0.44 21.73 2.85
N ARG A 128 0.29 22.85 2.94
CA ARG A 128 0.09 23.85 3.99
C ARG A 128 -1.30 24.47 3.93
N SER A 129 -1.73 24.94 2.76
CA SER A 129 -3.06 25.53 2.58
C SER A 129 -4.19 24.56 2.92
N TYR A 130 -4.05 23.29 2.53
CA TYR A 130 -5.04 22.28 2.86
C TYR A 130 -5.09 22.02 4.37
N TYR A 131 -3.95 21.89 5.02
CA TYR A 131 -3.85 21.69 6.46
C TYR A 131 -4.48 22.85 7.22
N GLU A 132 -4.13 24.10 6.90
CA GLU A 132 -4.65 25.31 7.55
C GLU A 132 -6.17 25.44 7.41
N ALA A 133 -6.70 25.16 6.20
CA ALA A 133 -8.14 25.18 5.94
C ALA A 133 -8.91 24.06 6.67
N ASN A 134 -8.25 23.00 7.12
CA ASN A 134 -8.87 21.81 7.71
C ASN A 134 -8.23 21.40 9.04
N ILE A 135 -7.62 22.33 9.76
CA ILE A 135 -6.78 22.05 10.94
C ILE A 135 -7.50 21.22 12.02
N ALA A 136 -8.80 21.42 12.20
CA ALA A 136 -9.62 20.67 13.16
C ALA A 136 -9.73 19.16 12.83
N ASN A 137 -9.46 18.75 11.58
CA ASN A 137 -9.48 17.36 11.15
C ASN A 137 -8.14 16.62 11.41
N PHE A 138 -7.12 17.34 11.86
CA PHE A 138 -5.78 16.85 12.09
C PHE A 138 -5.39 16.92 13.57
N THR A 139 -6.19 16.31 14.44
CA THR A 139 -5.87 16.24 15.86
C THR A 139 -4.86 15.12 16.13
N SER A 140 -3.94 15.38 17.07
CA SER A 140 -3.01 14.37 17.56
C SER A 140 -3.74 13.35 18.42
N ARG A 141 -3.39 12.07 18.30
CA ARG A 141 -3.85 11.01 19.22
C ARG A 141 -2.92 10.84 20.42
N GLU A 142 -1.71 11.33 20.28
CA GLU A 142 -0.62 11.20 21.26
C GLU A 142 0.01 12.57 21.52
N TYR A 143 0.82 12.66 22.56
CA TYR A 143 1.60 13.88 22.79
C TYR A 143 2.62 14.05 21.65
N ALA A 144 2.55 15.18 20.95
CA ALA A 144 3.60 15.63 20.05
C ALA A 144 4.50 16.62 20.79
N VAL A 145 5.81 16.48 20.69
CA VAL A 145 6.77 17.30 21.40
C VAL A 145 7.92 17.77 20.52
N ARG A 146 8.43 18.95 20.81
CA ARG A 146 9.79 19.39 20.45
C ARG A 146 10.63 19.34 21.71
N ALA A 147 11.74 18.61 21.67
CA ALA A 147 12.49 18.31 22.86
C ALA A 147 13.96 18.05 22.61
N VAL A 148 14.76 18.17 23.65
CA VAL A 148 16.12 17.63 23.67
C VAL A 148 16.14 16.41 24.58
N PHE A 149 16.57 15.28 24.04
CA PHE A 149 16.81 14.03 24.78
C PHE A 149 18.30 13.77 24.90
N VAL A 150 18.78 13.45 26.11
CA VAL A 150 20.18 13.06 26.34
C VAL A 150 20.26 11.92 27.34
N LYS A 151 21.03 10.88 27.02
CA LYS A 151 21.39 9.77 27.89
C LYS A 151 22.86 9.87 28.22
N LEU A 152 23.18 10.05 29.51
CA LEU A 152 24.53 10.18 30.03
C LEU A 152 24.93 8.96 30.86
N PRO A 153 26.23 8.60 30.99
CA PRO A 153 26.70 7.68 32.03
C PRO A 153 26.38 8.23 33.42
N ALA A 154 26.16 7.37 34.42
CA ALA A 154 25.86 7.75 35.77
C ALA A 154 26.96 8.63 36.45
N ASN A 155 28.22 8.46 35.99
CA ASN A 155 29.39 9.22 36.44
C ASN A 155 29.75 10.41 35.55
N ALA A 156 28.83 10.87 34.67
CA ALA A 156 29.11 12.01 33.81
C ALA A 156 29.51 13.26 34.57
N PRO A 157 30.56 14.00 34.13
CA PRO A 157 31.05 15.18 34.82
C PRO A 157 30.13 16.38 34.59
N GLU A 158 30.28 17.41 35.44
CA GLU A 158 29.65 18.73 35.23
C GLU A 158 28.14 18.75 35.08
N LEU A 159 27.41 17.85 35.72
CA LEU A 159 25.94 17.73 35.58
C LEU A 159 25.20 19.02 35.94
N TRP A 160 25.79 19.89 36.81
CA TRP A 160 25.19 21.17 37.13
C TRP A 160 25.15 22.12 35.93
N ASN A 161 26.27 22.22 35.20
CA ASN A 161 26.35 23.01 33.96
C ASN A 161 25.44 22.41 32.86
N PHE A 162 25.44 21.07 32.74
CA PHE A 162 24.59 20.37 31.79
C PHE A 162 23.09 20.67 31.99
N ARG A 163 22.58 20.62 33.25
CA ARG A 163 21.17 20.94 33.53
C ARG A 163 20.80 22.38 33.18
N ARG A 164 21.74 23.31 33.28
CA ARG A 164 21.54 24.68 32.84
C ARG A 164 21.48 24.77 31.32
N TRP A 165 22.43 24.15 30.63
CA TRP A 165 22.51 24.19 29.18
C TRP A 165 21.30 23.52 28.48
N ILE A 166 20.85 22.36 28.94
CA ILE A 166 19.72 21.67 28.35
C ILE A 166 18.40 22.46 28.48
N ALA A 167 18.27 23.30 29.50
CA ALA A 167 17.10 24.15 29.68
C ALA A 167 17.18 25.50 28.95
N SER A 168 18.36 25.88 28.47
CA SER A 168 18.61 27.17 27.81
C SER A 168 18.30 27.12 26.31
N VAL A 169 17.91 28.28 25.76
CA VAL A 169 17.76 28.52 24.32
C VAL A 169 18.80 29.51 23.78
N ARG A 170 19.73 29.93 24.63
CA ARG A 170 20.81 30.85 24.25
C ARG A 170 21.82 30.09 23.37
N GLU A 171 22.26 30.70 22.30
CA GLU A 171 23.15 30.08 21.30
C GLU A 171 24.44 29.53 21.94
N ASP A 172 25.07 30.28 22.86
CA ASP A 172 26.29 29.85 23.60
C ASP A 172 26.04 28.60 24.47
N ASP A 173 24.88 28.54 25.12
CA ASP A 173 24.52 27.39 25.97
C ASP A 173 24.15 26.17 25.11
N VAL A 174 23.48 26.36 23.99
CA VAL A 174 23.16 25.31 23.03
C VAL A 174 24.45 24.72 22.42
N GLN A 175 25.42 25.58 22.04
CA GLN A 175 26.70 25.12 21.55
C GLN A 175 27.47 24.32 22.65
N SER A 176 27.46 24.82 23.88
CA SER A 176 28.06 24.15 25.04
C SER A 176 27.40 22.78 25.29
N LEU A 177 26.08 22.69 25.16
CA LEU A 177 25.32 21.45 25.27
C LEU A 177 25.71 20.45 24.18
N ILE A 178 25.80 20.89 22.92
CA ILE A 178 26.19 20.05 21.78
C ILE A 178 27.61 19.48 22.02
N ASP A 179 28.56 20.35 22.41
CA ASP A 179 29.96 19.96 22.63
C ASP A 179 30.10 19.03 23.84
N TYR A 180 29.29 19.25 24.89
CA TYR A 180 29.22 18.36 26.03
C TYR A 180 28.65 16.97 25.62
N CYS A 181 27.55 16.94 24.89
CA CYS A 181 26.92 15.70 24.42
C CYS A 181 27.88 14.88 23.53
N ARG A 182 28.60 15.51 22.62
CA ARG A 182 29.60 14.84 21.78
C ARG A 182 30.69 14.13 22.57
N ARG A 183 31.06 14.67 23.72
CA ARG A 183 32.14 14.11 24.54
C ARG A 183 31.67 13.08 25.58
N ASN A 184 30.47 13.27 26.13
CA ASN A 184 30.03 12.56 27.32
C ASN A 184 28.75 11.72 27.11
N ALA A 185 27.91 12.01 26.11
CA ALA A 185 26.63 11.32 25.98
C ALA A 185 26.77 9.97 25.28
N VAL A 186 26.04 8.97 25.78
CA VAL A 186 25.86 7.68 25.16
C VAL A 186 24.87 7.78 23.98
N LYS A 187 23.83 8.60 24.17
CA LYS A 187 22.83 8.90 23.15
C LYS A 187 22.28 10.30 23.36
N TYR A 188 22.06 11.01 22.28
CA TYR A 188 21.35 12.28 22.32
C TYR A 188 20.58 12.52 21.03
N SER A 189 19.51 13.30 21.12
CA SER A 189 18.69 13.71 19.98
C SER A 189 18.17 15.13 20.26
N PHE A 190 18.40 16.02 19.30
CA PHE A 190 17.90 17.37 19.31
C PHE A 190 16.68 17.45 18.38
N PHE A 191 15.49 17.52 18.98
CA PHE A 191 14.23 17.73 18.27
C PHE A 191 13.75 19.18 18.50
N ASP A 192 14.70 20.15 18.56
CA ASP A 192 14.37 21.55 18.83
C ASP A 192 13.57 22.17 17.69
N ASP A 193 13.91 21.80 16.43
CA ASP A 193 13.25 22.28 15.21
C ASP A 193 12.28 21.26 14.61
N GLU A 194 12.27 20.03 15.11
CA GLU A 194 11.46 18.94 14.59
C GLU A 194 10.48 18.42 15.63
N TRP A 195 9.23 18.20 15.22
CA TRP A 195 8.24 17.55 16.06
C TRP A 195 8.40 16.03 15.99
N THR A 196 8.31 15.40 17.16
CA THR A 196 8.20 13.94 17.30
C THR A 196 7.06 13.55 18.21
N ILE A 197 6.60 12.32 18.15
CA ILE A 197 5.64 11.78 19.13
C ILE A 197 6.40 11.39 20.40
N TRP A 198 5.80 11.67 21.55
CA TRP A 198 6.41 11.40 22.86
C TRP A 198 6.83 9.94 23.03
N GLU A 199 6.04 9.01 22.52
CA GLU A 199 6.30 7.57 22.60
C GLU A 199 7.67 7.18 22.00
N ASN A 200 8.18 7.91 21.02
CA ASN A 200 9.52 7.67 20.46
C ASN A 200 10.64 7.97 21.44
N ILE A 201 10.40 8.91 22.37
CA ILE A 201 11.35 9.29 23.42
C ILE A 201 11.12 8.45 24.68
N GLU A 202 9.86 8.20 25.04
CA GLU A 202 9.44 7.49 26.24
C GLU A 202 10.06 6.09 26.36
N ARG A 203 10.21 5.40 25.23
CA ARG A 203 10.83 4.05 25.15
C ARG A 203 12.28 3.98 25.62
N GLU A 204 12.95 5.13 25.68
CA GLU A 204 14.35 5.20 26.11
C GLU A 204 14.49 5.20 27.65
N PHE A 205 13.41 5.45 28.39
CA PHE A 205 13.43 5.58 29.84
C PHE A 205 13.26 4.23 30.54
N PRO A 206 13.93 4.02 31.70
CA PRO A 206 13.76 2.83 32.51
C PRO A 206 12.34 2.69 33.08
N GLN A 207 11.66 3.82 33.33
CA GLN A 207 10.27 3.88 33.79
C GLN A 207 9.42 4.78 32.90
N PRO A 208 8.93 4.26 31.74
CA PRO A 208 8.23 5.06 30.73
C PRO A 208 7.01 5.83 31.29
N GLU A 209 6.15 5.18 32.05
CA GLU A 209 4.95 5.83 32.61
C GLU A 209 5.29 6.97 33.60
N ALA A 210 6.36 6.80 34.37
CA ALA A 210 6.83 7.88 35.28
C ALA A 210 7.43 9.02 34.44
N ALA A 211 8.14 8.74 33.37
CA ALA A 211 8.64 9.74 32.43
C ALA A 211 7.50 10.56 31.81
N ARG A 212 6.42 9.90 31.37
CA ARG A 212 5.22 10.57 30.85
C ARG A 212 4.59 11.52 31.88
N ARG A 213 4.43 11.07 33.13
CA ARG A 213 3.91 11.94 34.22
C ARG A 213 4.79 13.16 34.44
N GLN A 214 6.12 12.98 34.48
CA GLN A 214 7.08 14.10 34.65
C GLN A 214 7.02 15.07 33.47
N MET A 215 6.92 14.55 32.23
CA MET A 215 6.79 15.36 31.03
C MET A 215 5.55 16.25 31.10
N ILE A 216 4.38 15.68 31.42
CA ILE A 216 3.11 16.43 31.51
C ILE A 216 3.15 17.49 32.60
N GLN A 217 3.75 17.19 33.78
CA GLN A 217 3.74 18.07 34.91
C GLN A 217 4.78 19.21 34.85
N ASN A 218 5.96 18.91 34.28
CA ASN A 218 7.13 19.79 34.48
C ASN A 218 7.81 20.20 33.16
N ASN A 219 7.34 19.73 32.00
CA ASN A 219 8.01 19.89 30.68
C ASN A 219 9.48 19.41 30.70
N ARG A 220 9.82 18.57 31.65
CA ARG A 220 11.15 17.95 31.76
C ARG A 220 11.04 16.57 32.38
N VAL A 221 11.98 15.71 32.02
CA VAL A 221 12.14 14.38 32.62
C VAL A 221 13.58 14.20 33.02
N GLU A 222 13.79 13.68 34.23
CA GLU A 222 15.08 13.21 34.70
C GLU A 222 14.87 11.86 35.41
N GLN A 223 15.49 10.81 34.93
CA GLN A 223 15.47 9.48 35.54
C GLN A 223 16.87 8.89 35.58
N HIS A 224 17.07 7.95 36.49
CA HIS A 224 18.33 7.23 36.69
C HIS A 224 18.08 5.74 36.75
N ASP A 225 19.05 4.98 36.21
CA ASP A 225 19.26 3.60 36.55
C ASP A 225 20.72 3.40 37.06
N ASP A 226 21.16 2.18 37.28
CA ASP A 226 22.48 1.88 37.81
C ASP A 226 23.64 2.36 36.92
N GLN A 227 23.39 2.57 35.64
CA GLN A 227 24.42 2.85 34.64
C GLN A 227 24.28 4.22 33.99
N PHE A 228 23.05 4.78 33.92
CA PHE A 228 22.76 5.95 33.10
C PHE A 228 21.85 6.95 33.80
N ILE A 229 21.95 8.20 33.34
CA ILE A 229 21.02 9.29 33.64
C ILE A 229 20.34 9.69 32.32
N TYR A 230 19.02 9.82 32.37
CA TYR A 230 18.19 10.13 31.21
C TYR A 230 17.57 11.50 31.42
N PHE A 231 17.76 12.38 30.47
CA PHE A 231 17.23 13.74 30.47
C PHE A 231 16.36 14.01 29.26
N VAL A 232 15.24 14.67 29.47
CA VAL A 232 14.48 15.37 28.41
C VAL A 232 14.13 16.77 28.90
N HIS A 233 14.28 17.73 28.01
CA HIS A 233 13.71 19.06 28.17
C HIS A 233 12.77 19.34 26.99
N ILE A 234 11.48 19.60 27.29
CA ILE A 234 10.43 19.87 26.31
C ILE A 234 10.46 21.35 25.97
N ARG A 235 10.61 21.69 24.70
CA ARG A 235 10.55 23.06 24.18
C ARG A 235 9.13 23.50 23.87
N ASP A 236 8.35 22.58 23.27
CA ASP A 236 6.95 22.79 22.91
C ASP A 236 6.22 21.45 22.92
N SER A 237 4.92 21.46 23.17
CA SER A 237 4.12 20.24 23.20
C SER A 237 2.71 20.47 22.67
N ARG A 238 2.10 19.42 22.12
CA ARG A 238 0.68 19.34 21.79
C ARG A 238 0.10 18.11 22.46
N ALA A 239 -0.97 18.31 23.22
CA ALA A 239 -1.66 17.23 23.88
C ALA A 239 -2.55 16.43 22.91
N PRO A 240 -2.93 15.19 23.29
CA PRO A 240 -3.97 14.45 22.55
C PRO A 240 -5.25 15.28 22.43
N GLY A 241 -5.82 15.34 21.22
CA GLY A 241 -6.99 16.17 20.89
C GLY A 241 -6.67 17.57 20.37
N GLU A 242 -5.45 18.07 20.58
CA GLU A 242 -5.00 19.33 19.96
C GLU A 242 -4.60 19.13 18.49
N PRO A 243 -4.58 20.21 17.68
CA PRO A 243 -4.09 20.14 16.32
C PRO A 243 -2.64 19.63 16.26
N ALA A 244 -2.46 18.52 15.54
CA ALA A 244 -1.14 17.94 15.36
C ALA A 244 -0.27 18.84 14.46
N PRO A 245 1.00 19.06 14.78
CA PRO A 245 1.90 19.80 13.90
C PRO A 245 1.93 19.26 12.47
N LEU A 246 1.95 20.16 11.47
CA LEU A 246 1.89 19.78 10.06
C LEU A 246 2.93 18.72 9.67
N VAL A 247 4.14 18.82 10.21
CA VAL A 247 5.22 17.88 9.89
C VAL A 247 4.85 16.43 10.22
N LEU A 248 4.10 16.19 11.30
CA LEU A 248 3.66 14.85 11.72
C LEU A 248 2.50 14.29 10.89
N VAL A 249 1.72 15.16 10.25
CA VAL A 249 0.54 14.76 9.45
C VAL A 249 0.72 15.04 7.96
N ARG A 250 1.89 15.53 7.56
CA ARG A 250 2.21 15.96 6.20
C ARG A 250 1.85 14.91 5.15
N ASP A 251 2.28 13.66 5.35
CA ASP A 251 2.03 12.58 4.41
C ASP A 251 0.55 12.19 4.37
N LYS A 252 -0.15 12.31 5.50
CA LYS A 252 -1.60 12.14 5.58
C LYS A 252 -2.32 13.22 4.77
N VAL A 253 -1.92 14.49 4.92
CA VAL A 253 -2.47 15.62 4.13
C VAL A 253 -2.24 15.38 2.65
N LYS A 254 -1.01 15.05 2.25
CA LYS A 254 -0.65 14.74 0.86
C LYS A 254 -1.51 13.61 0.29
N SER A 255 -1.71 12.54 1.05
CA SER A 255 -2.54 11.40 0.64
C SER A 255 -4.00 11.79 0.44
N ILE A 256 -4.54 12.67 1.28
CA ILE A 256 -5.92 13.18 1.15
C ILE A 256 -6.06 14.02 -0.11
N ILE A 257 -5.10 14.91 -0.40
CA ILE A 257 -5.10 15.74 -1.62
C ILE A 257 -5.09 14.85 -2.86
N LEU A 258 -4.20 13.84 -2.90
CA LEU A 258 -4.10 12.90 -4.01
C LEU A 258 -5.38 12.09 -4.19
N ASN A 259 -5.99 11.62 -3.10
CA ASN A 259 -7.28 10.91 -3.16
C ASN A 259 -8.40 11.82 -3.69
N LYS A 260 -8.44 13.08 -3.26
CA LYS A 260 -9.40 14.06 -3.79
C LYS A 260 -9.21 14.29 -5.29
N ARG A 261 -7.97 14.49 -5.75
CA ARG A 261 -7.66 14.60 -7.18
C ARG A 261 -8.10 13.36 -7.96
N LYS A 262 -7.82 12.17 -7.43
CA LYS A 262 -8.24 10.89 -8.04
C LYS A 262 -9.76 10.82 -8.22
N LEU A 263 -10.53 11.12 -7.17
CA LEU A 263 -12.00 11.08 -7.22
C LEU A 263 -12.56 12.11 -8.20
N MET A 264 -12.01 13.33 -8.21
CA MET A 264 -12.40 14.38 -9.16
C MET A 264 -12.10 13.96 -10.59
N PHE A 265 -10.90 13.46 -10.86
CA PHE A 265 -10.49 12.99 -12.18
C PHE A 265 -11.43 11.89 -12.72
N LEU A 266 -11.75 10.88 -11.90
CA LEU A 266 -12.64 9.79 -12.30
C LEU A 266 -14.07 10.29 -12.55
N SER A 267 -14.55 11.22 -11.74
CA SER A 267 -15.85 11.86 -11.93
C SER A 267 -15.90 12.63 -13.25
N GLU A 268 -14.87 13.40 -13.56
CA GLU A 268 -14.75 14.15 -14.82
C GLU A 268 -14.59 13.21 -16.02
N LEU A 269 -13.81 12.17 -15.91
CA LEU A 269 -13.63 11.17 -16.97
C LEU A 269 -14.98 10.57 -17.36
N ARG A 270 -15.77 10.11 -16.38
CA ARG A 270 -17.10 9.53 -16.63
C ARG A 270 -18.07 10.55 -17.24
N ARG A 271 -18.07 11.78 -16.73
CA ARG A 271 -18.88 12.87 -17.27
C ARG A 271 -18.54 13.18 -18.72
N ASN A 272 -17.24 13.27 -19.04
CA ASN A 272 -16.78 13.58 -20.38
C ASN A 272 -17.14 12.46 -21.37
N ILE A 273 -17.00 11.18 -20.96
CA ILE A 273 -17.43 10.03 -21.77
C ILE A 273 -18.93 10.10 -22.06
N TYR A 274 -19.73 10.42 -21.03
CA TYR A 274 -21.19 10.55 -21.20
C TYR A 274 -21.57 11.69 -22.14
N ASN A 275 -20.97 12.87 -21.97
CA ASN A 275 -21.24 14.05 -22.79
C ASN A 275 -20.82 13.83 -24.25
N ASP A 276 -19.64 13.23 -24.48
CA ASP A 276 -19.21 12.86 -25.85
C ASP A 276 -20.19 11.88 -26.53
N ALA A 277 -20.69 10.92 -25.75
CA ALA A 277 -21.68 9.97 -26.26
C ALA A 277 -23.03 10.64 -26.57
N LEU A 278 -23.44 11.64 -25.77
CA LEU A 278 -24.66 12.42 -26.00
C LEU A 278 -24.53 13.27 -27.26
N GLU A 279 -23.44 14.00 -27.43
CA GLU A 279 -23.18 14.81 -28.63
C GLU A 279 -23.15 13.96 -29.91
N LYS A 280 -22.55 12.77 -29.84
CA LYS A 280 -22.46 11.83 -30.95
C LYS A 280 -23.70 10.95 -31.13
N ARG A 281 -24.77 11.18 -30.35
CA ARG A 281 -26.01 10.39 -30.36
C ARG A 281 -25.77 8.88 -30.28
N LYS A 282 -24.85 8.43 -29.37
CA LYS A 282 -24.48 7.02 -29.22
C LYS A 282 -25.44 6.20 -28.36
N PHE A 283 -26.44 6.84 -27.72
CA PHE A 283 -27.46 6.16 -26.92
C PHE A 283 -28.82 6.85 -27.05
N GLU A 284 -29.85 6.11 -26.77
CA GLU A 284 -31.25 6.58 -26.70
C GLU A 284 -31.83 6.18 -25.35
N THR A 285 -32.71 7.01 -24.83
CA THR A 285 -33.46 6.71 -23.62
C THR A 285 -34.95 6.61 -23.95
N TYR A 286 -35.61 5.57 -23.44
CA TYR A 286 -37.03 5.36 -23.63
C TYR A 286 -37.79 5.66 -22.34
N LYS A 287 -39.04 6.15 -22.47
CA LYS A 287 -39.88 6.42 -21.32
C LYS A 287 -40.21 5.11 -20.60
N ILE A 288 -40.03 5.10 -19.29
CA ILE A 288 -40.49 4.03 -18.42
C ILE A 288 -41.98 4.37 -18.13
N ASN A 289 -42.90 3.55 -18.64
CA ASN A 289 -44.33 3.67 -18.37
C ASN A 289 -44.64 2.99 -17.05
#